data_89ec761aac7cda3739690a43a7639d50
#
_entry.id   89ec761aac7cda3739690a43a7639d50
#
_cell.length_a   1.000
_cell.length_b   1.000
_cell.length_c   1.000
_cell.angle_alpha   90.00
_cell.angle_beta   90.00
_cell.angle_gamma   90.00
#
_symmetry.space_group_name_H-M   'P 1'
#
loop_
_entity.id
_entity.type
_entity.pdbx_description
1 polymer ?
#
loop_
_entity_poly.entity_id
_entity_poly.type
_entity_poly.pdbx_seq_one_letter_code
_entity_poly.pdbx_strand_id
1 'polypeptide(L)'
;LWRIGRWYWTTGQERRRSAVHLTAAPTLPPAQVKKVMAILLALVFSKYVYVSSFVSFFMFFLIDRFGISVQQAQFHLFGFLGAVAAGTFIGGPLGDRFGRKPVILASIFGVLPFALALPYASLFWTTVLSVMIGLVLSSAFSAILVFAQELVPHRVGLVSGLFFGFAFGVAGAGAGALGWLADVTSIDFVYHLCSFLPAIGLLAFWLPGRSRLRQLASSSSNS
;
A
#
# COMPACT_ATOMS: atom_id res chain seq x y z
N LEU A 1 -29.53 0.28 23.20
CA LEU A 1 -29.46 -0.61 22.04
C LEU A 1 -30.62 -0.40 21.06
N TRP A 2 -31.87 -0.28 21.54
CA TRP A 2 -33.05 -0.14 20.67
C TRP A 2 -33.10 1.18 19.88
N ARG A 3 -32.63 2.29 20.45
CA ARG A 3 -32.54 3.59 19.77
C ARG A 3 -31.45 3.60 18.68
N ILE A 4 -30.34 2.87 18.88
CA ILE A 4 -29.25 2.71 17.91
C ILE A 4 -29.73 1.83 16.73
N GLY A 5 -30.50 0.79 17.00
CA GLY A 5 -31.09 -0.07 15.96
C GLY A 5 -32.06 0.69 15.04
N ARG A 6 -32.95 1.52 15.58
CA ARG A 6 -33.87 2.35 14.77
C ARG A 6 -33.13 3.38 13.93
N TRP A 7 -32.13 4.05 14.49
CA TRP A 7 -31.29 4.99 13.73
C TRP A 7 -30.55 4.30 12.58
N TYR A 8 -30.04 3.10 12.82
CA TYR A 8 -29.35 2.30 11.79
C TYR A 8 -30.30 1.89 10.65
N TRP A 9 -31.56 1.53 10.96
CA TRP A 9 -32.57 1.16 9.97
C TRP A 9 -33.01 2.36 9.10
N THR A 10 -33.27 3.51 9.70
CA THR A 10 -33.72 4.70 8.96
C THR A 10 -32.59 5.29 8.11
N THR A 11 -31.40 5.45 8.69
CA THR A 11 -30.23 6.01 7.96
C THR A 11 -29.64 5.02 6.96
N GLY A 12 -29.78 3.73 7.20
CA GLY A 12 -29.33 2.67 6.30
C GLY A 12 -30.16 2.58 5.00
N GLN A 13 -31.44 2.85 5.06
CA GLN A 13 -32.30 2.88 3.87
C GLN A 13 -32.05 4.12 3.00
N GLU A 14 -31.82 5.28 3.61
CA GLU A 14 -31.45 6.50 2.87
C GLU A 14 -30.07 6.36 2.23
N ARG A 15 -29.10 5.79 2.94
CA ARG A 15 -27.79 5.47 2.36
C ARG A 15 -27.87 4.44 1.23
N ARG A 16 -28.74 3.43 1.33
CA ARG A 16 -28.98 2.49 0.24
C ARG A 16 -29.64 3.15 -0.97
N ARG A 17 -30.58 4.08 -0.78
CA ARG A 17 -31.19 4.84 -1.89
C ARG A 17 -30.17 5.79 -2.54
N SER A 18 -29.35 6.48 -1.75
CA SER A 18 -28.25 7.31 -2.28
C SER A 18 -27.16 6.47 -2.93
N ALA A 19 -26.85 5.28 -2.41
CA ALA A 19 -25.90 4.35 -3.03
C ALA A 19 -26.43 3.79 -4.36
N VAL A 20 -27.74 3.54 -4.50
CA VAL A 20 -28.35 3.11 -5.78
C VAL A 20 -28.27 4.22 -6.84
N HIS A 21 -28.33 5.50 -6.46
CA HIS A 21 -28.07 6.61 -7.39
C HIS A 21 -26.57 6.83 -7.69
N LEU A 22 -25.66 6.33 -6.85
CA LEU A 22 -24.21 6.34 -7.09
C LEU A 22 -23.72 5.10 -7.86
N THR A 23 -24.58 4.10 -8.07
CA THR A 23 -24.23 2.82 -8.73
C THR A 23 -24.29 2.82 -10.26
N ALA A 24 -24.47 3.96 -10.89
CA ALA A 24 -24.05 4.12 -12.29
C ALA A 24 -22.55 4.51 -12.34
N ALA A 25 -21.70 3.76 -11.63
CA ALA A 25 -20.28 3.84 -11.90
C ALA A 25 -20.06 3.29 -13.32
N PRO A 26 -19.48 4.10 -14.22
CA PRO A 26 -19.25 3.69 -15.59
C PRO A 26 -18.39 2.42 -15.60
N THR A 27 -18.95 1.35 -16.13
CA THR A 27 -18.27 0.06 -16.23
C THR A 27 -17.17 0.17 -17.29
N LEU A 28 -15.93 0.17 -16.83
CA LEU A 28 -14.76 0.07 -17.73
C LEU A 28 -14.81 -1.24 -18.52
N PRO A 29 -14.32 -1.26 -19.77
CA PRO A 29 -14.13 -2.49 -20.52
C PRO A 29 -13.37 -3.52 -19.68
N PRO A 30 -13.79 -4.80 -19.68
CA PRO A 30 -13.21 -5.83 -18.78
C PRO A 30 -11.70 -6.01 -18.96
N ALA A 31 -11.17 -5.77 -20.16
CA ALA A 31 -9.73 -5.80 -20.43
C ALA A 31 -8.98 -4.67 -19.70
N GLN A 32 -9.58 -3.49 -19.58
CA GLN A 32 -8.98 -2.36 -18.88
C GLN A 32 -9.05 -2.57 -17.35
N VAL A 33 -10.15 -3.10 -16.83
CA VAL A 33 -10.28 -3.47 -15.42
C VAL A 33 -9.18 -4.46 -15.03
N LYS A 34 -8.97 -5.52 -15.84
CA LYS A 34 -7.91 -6.50 -15.62
C LYS A 34 -6.52 -5.86 -15.61
N LYS A 35 -6.24 -4.97 -16.58
CA LYS A 35 -4.94 -4.27 -16.65
C LYS A 35 -4.70 -3.39 -15.42
N VAL A 36 -5.68 -2.60 -15.00
CA VAL A 36 -5.56 -1.74 -13.82
C VAL A 36 -5.41 -2.58 -12.55
N MET A 37 -6.18 -3.66 -12.42
CA MET A 37 -6.09 -4.59 -11.29
C MET A 37 -4.70 -5.24 -11.21
N ALA A 38 -4.12 -5.66 -12.33
CA ALA A 38 -2.77 -6.21 -12.39
C ALA A 38 -1.71 -5.19 -11.94
N ILE A 39 -1.83 -3.91 -12.36
CA ILE A 39 -0.95 -2.84 -11.90
C ILE A 39 -1.09 -2.65 -10.38
N LEU A 40 -2.32 -2.60 -9.86
CA LEU A 40 -2.54 -2.45 -8.42
C LEU A 40 -1.97 -3.62 -7.61
N LEU A 41 -2.09 -4.86 -8.11
CA LEU A 41 -1.47 -6.04 -7.49
C LEU A 41 0.06 -5.97 -7.54
N ALA A 42 0.65 -5.52 -8.65
CA ALA A 42 2.11 -5.33 -8.75
C ALA A 42 2.62 -4.26 -7.75
N LEU A 43 1.83 -3.19 -7.53
CA LEU A 43 2.14 -2.19 -6.51
C LEU A 43 2.07 -2.75 -5.09
N VAL A 44 1.07 -3.58 -4.81
CA VAL A 44 0.94 -4.28 -3.53
C VAL A 44 2.10 -5.26 -3.33
N PHE A 45 2.47 -6.02 -4.37
CA PHE A 45 3.62 -6.92 -4.35
C PHE A 45 4.89 -6.18 -3.94
N SER A 46 5.29 -5.17 -4.70
CA SER A 46 6.48 -4.36 -4.44
C SER A 46 6.52 -3.83 -3.01
N LYS A 47 5.40 -3.24 -2.58
CA LYS A 47 5.25 -2.66 -1.26
C LYS A 47 5.38 -3.69 -0.13
N TYR A 48 4.69 -4.81 -0.25
CA TYR A 48 4.65 -5.80 0.83
C TYR A 48 5.94 -6.62 0.95
N VAL A 49 6.64 -6.88 -0.15
CA VAL A 49 8.00 -7.43 -0.10
C VAL A 49 8.93 -6.46 0.62
N TYR A 50 8.84 -5.15 0.32
CA TYR A 50 9.66 -4.14 0.98
C TYR A 50 9.33 -4.00 2.48
N VAL A 51 8.05 -3.97 2.85
CA VAL A 51 7.64 -3.97 4.28
C VAL A 51 8.11 -5.24 4.97
N SER A 52 8.02 -6.39 4.31
CA SER A 52 8.49 -7.67 4.84
C SER A 52 9.99 -7.65 5.15
N SER A 53 10.80 -7.01 4.29
CA SER A 53 12.24 -6.86 4.56
C SER A 53 12.50 -6.08 5.85
N PHE A 54 11.72 -5.02 6.11
CA PHE A 54 11.82 -4.28 7.36
C PHE A 54 11.41 -5.12 8.57
N VAL A 55 10.25 -5.75 8.52
CA VAL A 55 9.74 -6.52 9.66
C VAL A 55 10.67 -7.70 10.00
N SER A 56 11.26 -8.34 8.99
CA SER A 56 12.08 -9.54 9.19
C SER A 56 13.55 -9.25 9.46
N PHE A 57 14.12 -8.22 8.82
CA PHE A 57 15.59 -8.08 8.79
C PHE A 57 16.11 -6.74 9.33
N PHE A 58 15.25 -5.75 9.61
CA PHE A 58 15.70 -4.42 10.04
C PHE A 58 16.50 -4.43 11.33
N MET A 59 16.09 -5.25 12.31
CA MET A 59 16.85 -5.40 13.54
C MET A 59 18.25 -5.97 13.29
N PHE A 60 18.33 -7.02 12.47
CA PHE A 60 19.61 -7.65 12.14
C PHE A 60 20.53 -6.69 11.39
N PHE A 61 19.99 -5.93 10.44
CA PHE A 61 20.72 -4.88 9.74
C PHE A 61 21.27 -3.81 10.69
N LEU A 62 20.47 -3.36 11.66
CA LEU A 62 20.93 -2.36 12.64
C LEU A 62 22.02 -2.90 13.55
N ILE A 63 21.90 -4.15 14.01
CA ILE A 63 22.89 -4.80 14.90
C ILE A 63 24.19 -5.02 14.12
N ASP A 64 24.13 -5.58 12.93
CA ASP A 64 25.29 -5.88 12.10
C ASP A 64 26.07 -4.61 11.71
N ARG A 65 25.35 -3.58 11.26
CA ARG A 65 25.96 -2.35 10.73
C ARG A 65 26.43 -1.38 11.80
N PHE A 66 25.69 -1.25 12.92
CA PHE A 66 25.93 -0.22 13.91
C PHE A 66 26.39 -0.77 15.28
N GLY A 67 26.42 -2.10 15.43
CA GLY A 67 26.84 -2.73 16.69
C GLY A 67 25.93 -2.42 17.89
N ILE A 68 24.67 -2.04 17.66
CA ILE A 68 23.72 -1.70 18.73
C ILE A 68 23.14 -2.96 19.38
N SER A 69 22.62 -2.82 20.62
CA SER A 69 21.99 -3.92 21.33
C SER A 69 20.66 -4.33 20.66
N VAL A 70 20.24 -5.58 20.89
CA VAL A 70 18.94 -6.11 20.42
C VAL A 70 17.78 -5.21 20.90
N GLN A 71 17.85 -4.76 22.15
CA GLN A 71 16.82 -3.90 22.73
C GLN A 71 16.73 -2.54 22.00
N GLN A 72 17.86 -1.93 21.68
CA GLN A 72 17.88 -0.69 20.89
C GLN A 72 17.31 -0.92 19.48
N ALA A 73 17.71 -1.99 18.80
CA ALA A 73 17.17 -2.34 17.48
C ALA A 73 15.65 -2.55 17.51
N GLN A 74 15.11 -3.15 18.57
CA GLN A 74 13.66 -3.29 18.76
C GLN A 74 12.94 -1.94 18.87
N PHE A 75 13.50 -0.96 19.57
CA PHE A 75 12.90 0.39 19.64
C PHE A 75 12.83 1.06 18.26
N HIS A 76 13.85 0.89 17.44
CA HIS A 76 13.83 1.41 16.06
C HIS A 76 12.77 0.71 15.20
N LEU A 77 12.64 -0.62 15.30
CA LEU A 77 11.60 -1.38 14.62
C LEU A 77 10.20 -0.96 15.10
N PHE A 78 10.03 -0.76 16.41
CA PHE A 78 8.77 -0.29 16.98
C PHE A 78 8.37 1.09 16.44
N GLY A 79 9.33 2.00 16.32
CA GLY A 79 9.13 3.31 15.67
C GLY A 79 8.63 3.18 14.23
N PHE A 80 9.24 2.28 13.44
CA PHE A 80 8.79 1.97 12.08
C PHE A 80 7.36 1.44 12.06
N LEU A 81 7.04 0.45 12.91
CA LEU A 81 5.68 -0.13 12.97
C LEU A 81 4.62 0.89 13.42
N GLY A 82 4.98 1.76 14.37
CA GLY A 82 4.13 2.89 14.78
C GLY A 82 3.85 3.85 13.62
N ALA A 83 4.87 4.16 12.82
CA ALA A 83 4.73 4.98 11.62
C ALA A 83 3.86 4.29 10.54
N VAL A 84 4.00 2.97 10.37
CA VAL A 84 3.14 2.16 9.49
C VAL A 84 1.68 2.26 9.92
N ALA A 85 1.39 2.12 11.20
CA ALA A 85 0.05 2.25 11.75
C ALA A 85 -0.51 3.67 11.50
N ALA A 86 0.24 4.71 11.88
CA ALA A 86 -0.14 6.11 11.64
C ALA A 86 -0.40 6.42 10.16
N GLY A 87 0.49 5.97 9.28
CA GLY A 87 0.36 6.14 7.83
C GLY A 87 -0.91 5.50 7.26
N THR A 88 -1.29 4.33 7.77
CA THR A 88 -2.53 3.65 7.37
C THR A 88 -3.77 4.47 7.74
N PHE A 89 -3.81 5.04 8.95
CA PHE A 89 -4.91 5.91 9.38
C PHE A 89 -4.98 7.21 8.57
N ILE A 90 -3.84 7.83 8.28
CA ILE A 90 -3.77 9.09 7.52
C ILE A 90 -4.09 8.86 6.03
N GLY A 91 -3.71 7.72 5.48
CA GLY A 91 -3.86 7.38 4.07
C GLY A 91 -5.30 7.36 3.56
N GLY A 92 -6.26 6.93 4.39
CA GLY A 92 -7.69 6.95 4.06
C GLY A 92 -8.19 8.36 3.74
N PRO A 93 -8.18 9.29 4.70
CA PRO A 93 -8.59 10.69 4.50
C PRO A 93 -7.82 11.41 3.37
N LEU A 94 -6.51 11.15 3.22
CA LEU A 94 -5.75 11.71 2.10
C LEU A 94 -6.27 11.23 0.75
N GLY A 95 -6.54 9.93 0.62
CA GLY A 95 -7.11 9.34 -0.58
C GLY A 95 -8.48 9.91 -0.93
N ASP A 96 -9.31 10.23 0.07
CA ASP A 96 -10.62 10.85 -0.11
C ASP A 96 -10.50 12.30 -0.58
N ARG A 97 -9.57 13.07 0.01
CA ARG A 97 -9.39 14.50 -0.27
C ARG A 97 -8.68 14.77 -1.58
N PHE A 98 -7.56 14.11 -1.84
CA PHE A 98 -6.70 14.38 -3.01
C PHE A 98 -6.95 13.41 -4.18
N GLY A 99 -7.70 12.34 -3.93
CA GLY A 99 -7.95 11.28 -4.90
C GLY A 99 -6.95 10.12 -4.80
N ARG A 100 -7.35 8.94 -5.26
CA ARG A 100 -6.59 7.69 -5.08
C ARG A 100 -5.24 7.72 -5.81
N LYS A 101 -5.27 8.04 -7.12
CA LYS A 101 -4.06 8.02 -7.97
C LYS A 101 -2.98 9.00 -7.48
N PRO A 102 -3.25 10.28 -7.17
CA PRO A 102 -2.23 11.19 -6.63
C PRO A 102 -1.58 10.70 -5.34
N VAL A 103 -2.38 10.13 -4.41
CA VAL A 103 -1.84 9.60 -3.15
C VAL A 103 -0.94 8.39 -3.39
N ILE A 104 -1.32 7.48 -4.29
CA ILE A 104 -0.48 6.34 -4.68
C ILE A 104 0.84 6.84 -5.28
N LEU A 105 0.80 7.76 -6.23
CA LEU A 105 2.00 8.34 -6.84
C LEU A 105 2.88 9.07 -5.82
N ALA A 106 2.28 9.93 -4.99
CA ALA A 106 3.01 10.68 -3.97
C ALA A 106 3.71 9.75 -2.96
N SER A 107 3.08 8.63 -2.58
CA SER A 107 3.71 7.67 -1.66
C SER A 107 4.89 6.95 -2.31
N ILE A 108 4.82 6.61 -3.59
CA ILE A 108 5.90 5.93 -4.32
C ILE A 108 7.10 6.87 -4.48
N PHE A 109 6.85 8.09 -5.00
CA PHE A 109 7.91 9.09 -5.15
C PHE A 109 8.49 9.53 -3.82
N GLY A 110 7.64 9.64 -2.79
CA GLY A 110 8.09 10.01 -1.45
C GLY A 110 8.95 8.93 -0.80
N VAL A 111 8.67 7.65 -1.03
CA VAL A 111 9.43 6.54 -0.44
C VAL A 111 10.74 6.29 -1.17
N LEU A 112 10.77 6.40 -2.49
CA LEU A 112 11.93 6.01 -3.31
C LEU A 112 13.25 6.67 -2.86
N PRO A 113 13.34 8.00 -2.68
CA PRO A 113 14.59 8.62 -2.23
C PRO A 113 15.00 8.17 -0.82
N PHE A 114 14.05 7.97 0.08
CA PHE A 114 14.31 7.50 1.44
C PHE A 114 14.80 6.05 1.45
N ALA A 115 14.19 5.19 0.63
CA ALA A 115 14.59 3.80 0.50
C ALA A 115 16.00 3.66 -0.08
N LEU A 116 16.35 4.46 -1.08
CA LEU A 116 17.68 4.45 -1.69
C LEU A 116 18.74 5.04 -0.76
N ALA A 117 18.41 6.03 0.06
CA ALA A 117 19.34 6.65 1.01
C ALA A 117 19.59 5.79 2.26
N LEU A 118 18.63 4.94 2.65
CA LEU A 118 18.67 4.21 3.91
C LEU A 118 19.91 3.33 4.10
N PRO A 119 20.39 2.54 3.12
CA PRO A 119 21.57 1.71 3.29
C PRO A 119 22.86 2.49 3.52
N TYR A 120 22.90 3.77 3.17
CA TYR A 120 24.09 4.64 3.28
C TYR A 120 24.01 5.58 4.50
N ALA A 121 22.90 5.57 5.24
CA ALA A 121 22.64 6.51 6.32
C ALA A 121 23.37 6.14 7.63
N SER A 122 23.61 7.13 8.50
CA SER A 122 24.01 6.90 9.91
C SER A 122 22.82 6.39 10.73
N LEU A 123 23.07 5.85 11.93
CA LEU A 123 22.02 5.31 12.80
C LEU A 123 20.85 6.29 13.02
N PHE A 124 21.15 7.55 13.30
CA PHE A 124 20.14 8.59 13.48
C PHE A 124 19.27 8.76 12.21
N TRP A 125 19.92 8.93 11.06
CA TRP A 125 19.21 9.08 9.79
C TRP A 125 18.47 7.81 9.37
N THR A 126 19.02 6.63 9.64
CA THR A 126 18.35 5.35 9.39
C THR A 126 17.02 5.27 10.15
N THR A 127 17.01 5.75 11.40
CA THR A 127 15.77 5.82 12.21
C THR A 127 14.77 6.80 11.60
N VAL A 128 15.20 8.01 11.28
CA VAL A 128 14.33 9.03 10.68
C VAL A 128 13.76 8.54 9.34
N LEU A 129 14.62 8.00 8.48
CA LEU A 129 14.21 7.49 7.17
C LEU A 129 13.25 6.31 7.30
N SER A 130 13.48 5.37 8.24
CA SER A 130 12.59 4.23 8.45
C SER A 130 11.19 4.67 8.88
N VAL A 131 11.08 5.66 9.78
CA VAL A 131 9.79 6.24 10.21
C VAL A 131 9.09 6.92 9.02
N MET A 132 9.81 7.70 8.22
CA MET A 132 9.26 8.37 7.03
C MET A 132 8.80 7.35 5.98
N ILE A 133 9.58 6.30 5.74
CA ILE A 133 9.22 5.19 4.86
C ILE A 133 7.94 4.51 5.35
N GLY A 134 7.88 4.14 6.64
CA GLY A 134 6.71 3.49 7.24
C GLY A 134 5.44 4.31 7.06
N LEU A 135 5.49 5.60 7.36
CA LEU A 135 4.36 6.51 7.28
C LEU A 135 3.88 6.71 5.82
N VAL A 136 4.80 7.04 4.91
CA VAL A 136 4.48 7.33 3.52
C VAL A 136 4.05 6.07 2.77
N LEU A 137 4.78 4.96 2.96
CA LEU A 137 4.48 3.70 2.29
C LEU A 137 3.09 3.15 2.70
N SER A 138 2.73 3.24 3.98
CA SER A 138 1.47 2.69 4.49
C SER A 138 0.25 3.48 4.06
N SER A 139 0.39 4.78 3.81
CA SER A 139 -0.71 5.62 3.32
C SER A 139 -1.24 5.18 1.94
N ALA A 140 -0.41 4.57 1.10
CA ALA A 140 -0.81 4.11 -0.23
C ALA A 140 -1.71 2.88 -0.22
N PHE A 141 -1.59 1.99 0.79
CA PHE A 141 -2.33 0.73 0.78
C PHE A 141 -3.85 0.93 0.82
N SER A 142 -4.32 1.81 1.70
CA SER A 142 -5.74 2.14 1.77
C SER A 142 -6.24 2.76 0.46
N ALA A 143 -5.45 3.64 -0.17
CA ALA A 143 -5.79 4.22 -1.45
C ALA A 143 -5.84 3.19 -2.60
N ILE A 144 -4.89 2.24 -2.63
CA ILE A 144 -4.86 1.13 -3.60
C ILE A 144 -6.09 0.23 -3.43
N LEU A 145 -6.38 -0.18 -2.20
CA LEU A 145 -7.49 -1.07 -1.89
C LEU A 145 -8.84 -0.44 -2.29
N VAL A 146 -9.07 0.81 -1.88
CA VAL A 146 -10.32 1.51 -2.22
C VAL A 146 -10.42 1.73 -3.74
N PHE A 147 -9.31 2.06 -4.41
CA PHE A 147 -9.32 2.19 -5.87
C PHE A 147 -9.70 0.86 -6.56
N ALA A 148 -9.19 -0.27 -6.08
CA ALA A 148 -9.55 -1.58 -6.58
C ALA A 148 -11.04 -1.90 -6.35
N GLN A 149 -11.59 -1.54 -5.18
CA GLN A 149 -13.02 -1.71 -4.85
C GLN A 149 -13.91 -0.81 -5.74
N GLU A 150 -13.49 0.41 -6.02
CA GLU A 150 -14.20 1.33 -6.94
C GLU A 150 -14.27 0.80 -8.39
N LEU A 151 -13.29 -0.02 -8.81
CA LEU A 151 -13.30 -0.66 -10.14
C LEU A 151 -14.31 -1.81 -10.26
N VAL A 152 -14.62 -2.50 -9.15
CA VAL A 152 -15.53 -3.65 -9.15
C VAL A 152 -16.49 -3.55 -7.95
N PRO A 153 -17.43 -2.58 -7.97
CA PRO A 153 -18.28 -2.25 -6.82
C PRO A 153 -19.23 -3.38 -6.43
N HIS A 154 -19.57 -4.28 -7.36
CA HIS A 154 -20.44 -5.42 -7.07
C HIS A 154 -19.74 -6.59 -6.35
N ARG A 155 -18.41 -6.56 -6.21
CA ARG A 155 -17.60 -7.63 -5.61
C ARG A 155 -16.58 -7.12 -4.59
N VAL A 156 -16.95 -6.12 -3.80
CA VAL A 156 -16.04 -5.47 -2.83
C VAL A 156 -15.40 -6.47 -1.87
N GLY A 157 -16.18 -7.44 -1.35
CA GLY A 157 -15.66 -8.47 -0.45
C GLY A 157 -14.61 -9.37 -1.11
N LEU A 158 -14.83 -9.77 -2.38
CA LEU A 158 -13.87 -10.58 -3.13
C LEU A 158 -12.60 -9.80 -3.42
N VAL A 159 -12.72 -8.53 -3.83
CA VAL A 159 -11.57 -7.65 -4.07
C VAL A 159 -10.76 -7.46 -2.79
N SER A 160 -11.42 -7.19 -1.66
CA SER A 160 -10.73 -7.05 -0.37
C SER A 160 -10.01 -8.33 0.03
N GLY A 161 -10.68 -9.48 -0.06
CA GLY A 161 -10.09 -10.78 0.24
C GLY A 161 -8.89 -11.08 -0.64
N LEU A 162 -8.98 -10.79 -1.95
CA LEU A 162 -7.87 -10.95 -2.89
C LEU A 162 -6.67 -10.07 -2.50
N PHE A 163 -6.89 -8.78 -2.23
CA PHE A 163 -5.81 -7.84 -1.92
C PHE A 163 -5.16 -8.14 -0.56
N PHE A 164 -5.92 -8.44 0.47
CA PHE A 164 -5.37 -8.83 1.78
C PHE A 164 -4.68 -10.19 1.71
N GLY A 165 -5.31 -11.19 1.10
CA GLY A 165 -4.71 -12.52 0.94
C GLY A 165 -3.42 -12.46 0.15
N PHE A 166 -3.40 -11.69 -0.95
CA PHE A 166 -2.20 -11.48 -1.75
C PHE A 166 -1.11 -10.72 -0.98
N ALA A 167 -1.47 -9.65 -0.27
CA ALA A 167 -0.54 -8.85 0.52
C ALA A 167 0.17 -9.68 1.60
N PHE A 168 -0.58 -10.43 2.40
CA PHE A 168 -0.01 -11.29 3.44
C PHE A 168 0.73 -12.50 2.87
N GLY A 169 0.20 -13.12 1.80
CA GLY A 169 0.87 -14.22 1.11
C GLY A 169 2.24 -13.80 0.55
N VAL A 170 2.28 -12.65 -0.12
CA VAL A 170 3.53 -12.07 -0.66
C VAL A 170 4.49 -11.67 0.46
N ALA A 171 3.99 -11.10 1.57
CA ALA A 171 4.84 -10.76 2.70
C ALA A 171 5.51 -12.01 3.29
N GLY A 172 4.76 -13.09 3.50
CA GLY A 172 5.30 -14.36 4.01
C GLY A 172 6.29 -15.01 3.04
N ALA A 173 5.92 -15.13 1.76
CA ALA A 173 6.81 -15.67 0.73
C ALA A 173 8.06 -14.80 0.54
N GLY A 174 7.88 -13.47 0.59
CA GLY A 174 8.97 -12.51 0.52
C GLY A 174 9.95 -12.65 1.69
N ALA A 175 9.45 -12.79 2.93
CA ALA A 175 10.29 -13.03 4.09
C ALA A 175 11.14 -14.28 3.93
N GLY A 176 10.53 -15.40 3.47
CA GLY A 176 11.25 -16.65 3.22
C GLY A 176 12.30 -16.54 2.12
N ALA A 177 11.95 -15.91 0.98
CA ALA A 177 12.88 -15.72 -0.13
C ALA A 177 14.05 -14.79 0.23
N LEU A 178 13.77 -13.69 0.95
CA LEU A 178 14.80 -12.76 1.43
C LEU A 178 15.66 -13.39 2.52
N GLY A 179 15.09 -14.28 3.37
CA GLY A 179 15.85 -15.05 4.35
C GLY A 179 16.86 -15.96 3.70
N TRP A 180 16.40 -16.78 2.74
CA TRP A 180 17.30 -17.62 1.95
C TRP A 180 18.38 -16.79 1.25
N LEU A 181 18.02 -15.64 0.68
CA LEU A 181 18.99 -14.76 0.03
C LEU A 181 20.01 -14.19 1.04
N ALA A 182 19.59 -13.83 2.24
CA ALA A 182 20.47 -13.32 3.31
C ALA A 182 21.46 -14.41 3.75
N ASP A 183 21.02 -15.67 3.84
CA ASP A 183 21.86 -16.79 4.23
C ASP A 183 22.97 -17.10 3.19
N VAL A 184 22.67 -16.92 1.90
CA VAL A 184 23.66 -17.20 0.82
C VAL A 184 24.49 -15.97 0.43
N THR A 185 24.13 -14.77 0.89
CA THR A 185 24.84 -13.52 0.59
C THR A 185 25.19 -12.74 1.86
N SER A 186 24.42 -11.71 2.16
CA SER A 186 24.50 -10.93 3.40
C SER A 186 23.23 -10.11 3.62
N ILE A 187 22.99 -9.70 4.85
CA ILE A 187 21.85 -8.82 5.21
C ILE A 187 21.99 -7.47 4.52
N ASP A 188 23.21 -6.93 4.44
CA ASP A 188 23.49 -5.66 3.76
C ASP A 188 23.13 -5.72 2.27
N PHE A 189 23.49 -6.81 1.58
CA PHE A 189 23.10 -7.04 0.19
C PHE A 189 21.58 -7.08 0.01
N VAL A 190 20.86 -7.77 0.90
CA VAL A 190 19.39 -7.84 0.87
C VAL A 190 18.78 -6.44 1.02
N TYR A 191 19.32 -5.59 1.91
CA TYR A 191 18.85 -4.22 2.07
C TYR A 191 19.09 -3.35 0.83
N HIS A 192 20.25 -3.46 0.21
CA HIS A 192 20.53 -2.78 -1.06
C HIS A 192 19.57 -3.22 -2.17
N LEU A 193 19.34 -4.53 -2.31
CA LEU A 193 18.41 -5.07 -3.29
C LEU A 193 16.98 -4.58 -3.04
N CYS A 194 16.52 -4.64 -1.79
CA CYS A 194 15.18 -4.20 -1.40
C CYS A 194 14.96 -2.69 -1.60
N SER A 195 16.02 -1.87 -1.54
CA SER A 195 15.93 -0.42 -1.79
C SER A 195 15.42 -0.07 -3.20
N PHE A 196 15.57 -0.98 -4.16
CA PHE A 196 15.06 -0.82 -5.53
C PHE A 196 13.60 -1.27 -5.69
N LEU A 197 13.04 -2.04 -4.76
CA LEU A 197 11.65 -2.52 -4.86
C LEU A 197 10.63 -1.40 -5.04
N PRO A 198 10.72 -0.24 -4.34
CA PRO A 198 9.78 0.85 -4.55
C PRO A 198 9.80 1.41 -5.98
N ALA A 199 10.87 1.18 -6.76
CA ALA A 199 10.92 1.58 -8.16
C ALA A 199 9.90 0.84 -9.05
N ILE A 200 9.49 -0.38 -8.70
CA ILE A 200 8.37 -1.08 -9.34
C ILE A 200 7.09 -0.25 -9.22
N GLY A 201 6.99 0.55 -8.16
CA GLY A 201 5.90 1.49 -7.95
C GLY A 201 5.72 2.52 -9.07
N LEU A 202 6.73 2.78 -9.89
CA LEU A 202 6.63 3.66 -11.07
C LEU A 202 5.55 3.17 -12.06
N LEU A 203 5.17 1.89 -12.02
CA LEU A 203 4.02 1.37 -12.76
C LEU A 203 2.70 2.11 -12.45
N ALA A 204 2.62 2.80 -11.29
CA ALA A 204 1.47 3.63 -10.94
C ALA A 204 1.23 4.80 -11.91
N PHE A 205 2.22 5.23 -12.69
CA PHE A 205 2.00 6.21 -13.76
C PHE A 205 0.98 5.73 -14.80
N TRP A 206 0.94 4.44 -15.06
CA TRP A 206 0.05 3.83 -16.04
C TRP A 206 -1.39 3.66 -15.53
N LEU A 207 -1.65 3.99 -14.25
CA LEU A 207 -3.01 4.00 -13.70
C LEU A 207 -3.84 5.12 -14.36
N PRO A 208 -5.06 4.82 -14.81
CA PRO A 208 -5.95 5.83 -15.37
C PRO A 208 -6.37 6.85 -14.29
N GLY A 209 -6.30 8.13 -14.62
CA GLY A 209 -6.81 9.20 -13.77
C GLY A 209 -8.35 9.26 -13.79
N ARG A 210 -8.97 9.94 -12.80
CA ARG A 210 -10.44 10.09 -12.70
C ARG A 210 -11.09 10.65 -13.97
N SER A 211 -10.45 11.58 -14.66
CA SER A 211 -10.94 12.15 -15.92
C SER A 211 -11.02 11.10 -17.04
N ARG A 212 -10.00 10.26 -17.17
CA ARG A 212 -9.95 9.19 -18.16
C ARG A 212 -10.95 8.07 -17.85
N LEU A 213 -11.16 7.76 -16.58
CA LEU A 213 -12.19 6.81 -16.16
C LEU A 213 -13.60 7.28 -16.54
N ARG A 214 -13.90 8.57 -16.38
CA ARG A 214 -15.18 9.17 -16.78
C ARG A 214 -15.38 9.19 -18.31
N GLN A 215 -14.33 9.50 -19.07
CA GLN A 215 -14.38 9.51 -20.54
C GLN A 215 -14.61 8.12 -21.12
N LEU A 216 -13.92 7.10 -20.59
CA LEU A 216 -14.08 5.72 -21.05
C LEU A 216 -15.47 5.16 -20.72
N ALA A 217 -16.06 5.65 -19.67
CA ALA A 217 -17.40 5.30 -19.27
C ALA A 217 -18.49 5.92 -20.14
N SER A 218 -18.32 7.18 -20.55
CA SER A 218 -19.25 7.84 -21.46
C SER A 218 -19.18 7.26 -22.88
N SER A 219 -18.01 6.79 -23.33
CA SER A 219 -17.87 6.17 -24.66
C SER A 219 -18.48 4.76 -24.75
N SER A 220 -18.55 4.01 -23.63
CA SER A 220 -19.16 2.67 -23.60
C SER A 220 -20.69 2.69 -23.51
N SER A 221 -21.31 3.83 -23.17
CA SER A 221 -22.77 3.99 -23.14
C SER A 221 -23.37 4.39 -24.51
N ASN A 222 -22.53 4.76 -25.47
CA ASN A 222 -22.91 5.18 -26.80
C ASN A 222 -22.64 4.12 -27.89
N SER A 223 -22.18 2.94 -27.53
CA SER A 223 -21.98 1.77 -28.41
C SER A 223 -22.95 0.64 -28.02
#